data_db5f4ebab0e3c37b62713988ee66b688
#
_entry.id   db5f4ebab0e3c37b62713988ee66b688
#
_cell.length_a   1.000
_cell.length_b   1.000
_cell.length_c   1.000
_cell.angle_alpha   90.00
_cell.angle_beta   90.00
_cell.angle_gamma   90.00
#
_symmetry.space_group_name_H-M   'P 1'
#
loop_
_entity.id
_entity.type
_entity.pdbx_description
1 polymer ?
#
loop_
_entity_poly.entity_id
_entity_poly.type
_entity_poly.pdbx_seq_one_letter_code
_entity_poly.pdbx_strand_id
1 'polypeptide(L)'
;MKKIFLILTMPVILFGSGCSGWVDDVSTSPNAPTEVTPALLLTVSEVAMQSLYTGQLARTSSILVQHSAGNDFQMIDVRDYKITEQSNINEWKTFYADALINQQELINVAGNENPYYRGIAKVLKCMTIGLATDFYGDVPYSQALLGLEATEAALNPAYDSQESIIASIQSE
;
A
#
# COMPACT_ATOMS: atom_id res chain seq x y z
N MET A 1 36.05 52.09 -17.80
CA MET A 1 34.69 51.60 -17.47
C MET A 1 34.24 50.42 -18.34
N LYS A 2 34.39 50.41 -19.66
CA LYS A 2 33.99 49.30 -20.55
C LYS A 2 34.70 47.98 -20.25
N LYS A 3 35.98 47.96 -19.86
CA LYS A 3 36.72 46.72 -19.56
C LYS A 3 36.35 46.10 -18.21
N ILE A 4 35.91 46.87 -17.23
CA ILE A 4 35.46 46.39 -15.92
C ILE A 4 34.08 45.73 -16.06
N PHE A 5 33.23 46.26 -16.93
CA PHE A 5 31.91 45.69 -17.20
C PHE A 5 32.03 44.32 -17.86
N LEU A 6 32.98 44.10 -18.75
CA LEU A 6 33.22 42.83 -19.42
C LEU A 6 33.74 41.74 -18.47
N ILE A 7 34.54 42.12 -17.47
CA ILE A 7 35.09 41.19 -16.45
C ILE A 7 34.00 40.78 -15.44
N LEU A 8 33.04 41.66 -15.18
CA LEU A 8 31.94 41.35 -14.22
C LEU A 8 30.80 40.50 -14.84
N THR A 9 30.62 40.57 -16.15
CA THR A 9 29.56 39.76 -16.85
C THR A 9 30.01 38.34 -17.19
N MET A 10 31.33 38.11 -17.34
CA MET A 10 31.87 36.79 -17.69
C MET A 10 31.63 35.70 -16.63
N PRO A 11 31.75 35.92 -15.30
CA PRO A 11 31.41 34.90 -14.32
C PRO A 11 29.92 34.61 -14.21
N VAL A 12 29.01 35.57 -14.52
CA VAL A 12 27.55 35.36 -14.48
C VAL A 12 27.11 34.39 -15.56
N ILE A 13 27.74 34.39 -16.73
CA ILE A 13 27.42 33.47 -17.82
C ILE A 13 27.94 32.05 -17.53
N LEU A 14 29.02 31.89 -16.79
CA LEU A 14 29.60 30.62 -16.39
C LEU A 14 28.76 29.90 -15.29
N PHE A 15 28.05 30.65 -14.46
CA PHE A 15 27.17 30.07 -13.42
C PHE A 15 25.76 29.75 -13.94
N GLY A 16 25.39 30.23 -15.14
CA GLY A 16 24.05 29.98 -15.71
C GLY A 16 23.90 28.65 -16.49
N SER A 17 25.01 27.97 -16.79
CA SER A 17 24.96 26.64 -17.44
C SER A 17 24.99 25.53 -16.41
N GLY A 18 23.92 25.43 -15.63
CA GLY A 18 23.69 24.26 -14.78
C GLY A 18 23.55 23.01 -15.66
N CYS A 19 24.34 21.97 -15.40
CA CYS A 19 24.29 20.69 -16.10
C CYS A 19 23.00 19.94 -15.72
N SER A 20 21.84 20.37 -16.22
CA SER A 20 20.59 19.65 -15.99
C SER A 20 20.61 18.24 -16.60
N GLY A 21 21.23 18.08 -17.77
CA GLY A 21 21.30 16.79 -18.44
C GLY A 21 22.25 15.76 -17.83
N TRP A 22 23.12 16.17 -16.87
CA TRP A 22 24.04 15.23 -16.20
C TRP A 22 23.41 14.53 -14.99
N VAL A 23 22.27 15.05 -14.52
CA VAL A 23 21.57 14.55 -13.32
C VAL A 23 20.31 13.76 -13.68
N ASP A 24 19.85 13.83 -14.93
CA ASP A 24 18.59 13.18 -15.36
C ASP A 24 18.65 11.66 -15.23
N ASP A 25 19.80 11.05 -15.51
CA ASP A 25 19.98 9.58 -15.37
C ASP A 25 20.25 9.13 -13.91
N VAL A 26 20.65 10.04 -13.03
CA VAL A 26 20.99 9.69 -11.64
C VAL A 26 19.74 9.56 -10.77
N SER A 27 18.66 10.22 -11.13
CA SER A 27 17.36 10.13 -10.42
C SER A 27 16.56 8.88 -10.77
N THR A 28 16.92 8.19 -11.86
CA THR A 28 16.26 6.93 -12.26
C THR A 28 17.05 5.75 -11.72
N SER A 29 16.56 5.13 -10.65
CA SER A 29 17.21 3.95 -10.09
C SER A 29 17.15 2.80 -11.11
N PRO A 30 18.30 2.20 -11.51
CA PRO A 30 18.28 1.04 -12.41
C PRO A 30 17.62 -0.20 -11.79
N ASN A 31 17.43 -0.19 -10.47
CA ASN A 31 16.79 -1.27 -9.72
C ASN A 31 15.30 -0.99 -9.38
N ALA A 32 14.79 0.18 -9.76
CA ALA A 32 13.37 0.50 -9.61
C ALA A 32 12.69 0.33 -10.98
N PRO A 33 11.88 -0.71 -11.20
CA PRO A 33 11.15 -0.87 -12.45
C PRO A 33 10.19 0.29 -12.66
N THR A 34 10.23 0.91 -13.84
CA THR A 34 9.30 1.98 -14.22
C THR A 34 7.98 1.42 -14.75
N GLU A 35 7.97 0.15 -15.11
CA GLU A 35 6.78 -0.59 -15.55
C GLU A 35 6.69 -1.90 -14.79
N VAL A 36 5.48 -2.23 -14.31
CA VAL A 36 5.22 -3.44 -13.54
C VAL A 36 4.33 -4.37 -14.34
N THR A 37 4.73 -5.64 -14.47
CA THR A 37 3.93 -6.64 -15.16
C THR A 37 2.83 -7.21 -14.27
N PRO A 38 1.68 -7.67 -14.84
CA PRO A 38 0.62 -8.32 -14.05
C PRO A 38 1.13 -9.51 -13.24
N ALA A 39 2.08 -10.28 -13.76
CA ALA A 39 2.65 -11.44 -13.07
C ALA A 39 3.41 -11.05 -11.80
N LEU A 40 4.18 -9.96 -11.85
CA LEU A 40 4.91 -9.45 -10.68
C LEU A 40 3.95 -8.90 -9.62
N LEU A 41 2.95 -8.12 -10.03
CA LEU A 41 1.92 -7.60 -9.12
C LEU A 41 1.12 -8.73 -8.46
N LEU A 42 0.80 -9.79 -9.20
CA LEU A 42 0.13 -10.97 -8.64
C LEU A 42 0.99 -11.60 -7.54
N THR A 43 2.27 -11.86 -7.82
CA THR A 43 3.18 -12.46 -6.84
C THR A 43 3.28 -11.62 -5.55
N VAL A 44 3.43 -10.30 -5.68
CA VAL A 44 3.50 -9.40 -4.51
C VAL A 44 2.18 -9.41 -3.74
N SER A 45 1.03 -9.38 -4.44
CA SER A 45 -0.29 -9.44 -3.84
C SER A 45 -0.54 -10.73 -3.07
N GLU A 46 -0.13 -11.87 -3.62
CA GLU A 46 -0.26 -13.18 -2.97
C GLU A 46 0.62 -13.28 -1.72
N VAL A 47 1.86 -12.80 -1.78
CA VAL A 47 2.77 -12.79 -0.61
C VAL A 47 2.22 -11.90 0.50
N ALA A 48 1.74 -10.70 0.17
CA ALA A 48 1.15 -9.79 1.14
C ALA A 48 -0.10 -10.40 1.79
N MET A 49 -1.01 -10.96 0.99
CA MET A 49 -2.20 -11.65 1.50
C MET A 49 -1.83 -12.85 2.37
N GLN A 50 -0.88 -13.68 1.95
CA GLN A 50 -0.42 -14.82 2.74
C GLN A 50 0.12 -14.37 4.11
N SER A 51 0.86 -13.26 4.17
CA SER A 51 1.38 -12.73 5.42
C SER A 51 0.28 -12.28 6.39
N LEU A 52 -0.83 -11.74 5.87
CA LEU A 52 -2.01 -11.40 6.67
C LEU A 52 -2.67 -12.64 7.24
N TYR A 53 -2.93 -13.65 6.40
CA TYR A 53 -3.67 -14.86 6.80
C TYR A 53 -2.88 -15.80 7.72
N THR A 54 -1.55 -15.83 7.63
CA THR A 54 -0.71 -16.76 8.41
C THR A 54 0.23 -16.08 9.40
N GLY A 55 0.25 -14.75 9.40
CA GLY A 55 1.13 -13.93 10.24
C GLY A 55 0.58 -13.64 11.63
N GLN A 56 0.71 -12.38 12.05
CA GLN A 56 0.33 -11.92 13.39
C GLN A 56 -1.17 -12.06 13.65
N LEU A 57 -2.03 -11.79 12.65
CA LEU A 57 -3.48 -11.92 12.81
C LEU A 57 -3.89 -13.35 13.15
N ALA A 58 -3.31 -14.35 12.48
CA ALA A 58 -3.58 -15.75 12.79
C ALA A 58 -3.16 -16.13 14.21
N ARG A 59 -1.99 -15.64 14.66
CA ARG A 59 -1.53 -15.86 16.03
C ARG A 59 -2.45 -15.19 17.05
N THR A 60 -2.81 -13.94 16.81
CA THR A 60 -3.73 -13.17 17.66
C THR A 60 -5.08 -13.88 17.78
N SER A 61 -5.67 -14.27 16.65
CA SER A 61 -6.95 -15.00 16.62
C SER A 61 -6.88 -16.32 17.38
N SER A 62 -5.81 -17.09 17.17
CA SER A 62 -5.60 -18.38 17.84
C SER A 62 -5.56 -18.25 19.36
N ILE A 63 -4.98 -17.16 19.88
CA ILE A 63 -4.91 -16.89 21.32
C ILE A 63 -6.27 -16.41 21.83
N LEU A 64 -6.94 -15.49 21.11
CA LEU A 64 -8.23 -14.95 21.55
C LEU A 64 -9.33 -16.02 21.63
N VAL A 65 -9.31 -17.00 20.70
CA VAL A 65 -10.22 -18.15 20.76
C VAL A 65 -9.70 -19.30 21.65
N GLN A 66 -8.59 -19.07 22.38
CA GLN A 66 -7.98 -20.03 23.31
C GLN A 66 -7.51 -21.34 22.64
N HIS A 67 -7.24 -21.30 21.32
CA HIS A 67 -6.66 -22.43 20.59
C HIS A 67 -5.17 -22.59 20.92
N SER A 68 -4.49 -21.48 21.22
CA SER A 68 -3.12 -21.40 21.66
C SER A 68 -3.00 -20.56 22.94
N ALA A 69 -2.04 -20.88 23.81
CA ALA A 69 -1.78 -20.10 25.00
C ALA A 69 -0.66 -19.07 24.73
N GLY A 70 -0.93 -17.81 24.99
CA GLY A 70 0.07 -16.75 24.93
C GLY A 70 0.90 -16.69 26.22
N ASN A 71 2.02 -17.40 26.28
CA ASN A 71 2.77 -17.55 27.52
C ASN A 71 4.02 -16.68 27.61
N ASP A 72 4.40 -15.96 26.53
CA ASP A 72 5.62 -15.18 26.49
C ASP A 72 5.49 -13.93 25.61
N PHE A 73 6.32 -12.92 25.87
CA PHE A 73 6.41 -11.64 25.15
C PHE A 73 5.03 -11.00 24.87
N GLN A 74 4.86 -10.37 23.74
CA GLN A 74 3.63 -9.69 23.33
C GLN A 74 2.39 -10.59 23.28
N MET A 75 2.56 -11.92 23.29
CA MET A 75 1.45 -12.86 23.29
C MET A 75 0.74 -12.91 24.64
N ILE A 76 1.42 -12.54 25.73
CA ILE A 76 0.80 -12.35 27.06
C ILE A 76 -0.24 -11.25 27.02
N ASP A 77 0.06 -10.13 26.36
CA ASP A 77 -0.87 -9.00 26.26
C ASP A 77 -2.11 -9.38 25.45
N VAL A 78 -1.97 -10.15 24.38
CA VAL A 78 -3.11 -10.69 23.63
C VAL A 78 -3.97 -11.62 24.51
N ARG A 79 -3.35 -12.54 25.23
CA ARG A 79 -4.05 -13.45 26.17
C ARG A 79 -4.82 -12.68 27.25
N ASP A 80 -4.21 -11.61 27.76
CA ASP A 80 -4.78 -10.77 28.80
C ASP A 80 -5.75 -9.70 28.25
N TYR A 81 -6.07 -9.75 26.94
CA TYR A 81 -6.92 -8.79 26.22
C TYR A 81 -6.41 -7.34 26.27
N LYS A 82 -5.09 -7.15 26.41
CA LYS A 82 -4.44 -5.84 26.40
C LYS A 82 -4.02 -5.45 24.98
N ILE A 83 -4.95 -5.54 24.03
CA ILE A 83 -4.70 -5.17 22.64
C ILE A 83 -4.83 -3.66 22.51
N THR A 84 -3.77 -3.02 22.01
CA THR A 84 -3.71 -1.59 21.79
C THR A 84 -3.66 -1.29 20.29
N GLU A 85 -3.87 -0.03 19.92
CA GLU A 85 -3.67 0.46 18.54
C GLU A 85 -2.30 0.06 17.99
N GLN A 86 -1.25 0.17 18.82
CA GLN A 86 0.13 -0.17 18.43
C GLN A 86 0.33 -1.66 18.15
N SER A 87 -0.51 -2.54 18.69
CA SER A 87 -0.38 -3.98 18.54
C SER A 87 -0.61 -4.48 17.12
N ASN A 88 -1.33 -3.72 16.29
CA ASN A 88 -1.75 -4.11 14.95
C ASN A 88 -1.37 -3.09 13.85
N ILE A 89 -0.46 -2.16 14.14
CA ILE A 89 -0.09 -1.11 13.17
C ILE A 89 0.59 -1.68 11.92
N ASN A 90 1.36 -2.75 12.07
CA ASN A 90 2.03 -3.41 10.94
C ASN A 90 1.01 -4.10 10.03
N GLU A 91 0.02 -4.76 10.61
CA GLU A 91 -1.05 -5.44 9.87
C GLU A 91 -1.90 -4.43 9.12
N TRP A 92 -2.25 -3.30 9.75
CA TRP A 92 -2.93 -2.20 9.08
C TRP A 92 -2.18 -1.69 7.86
N LYS A 93 -0.86 -1.48 8.01
CA LYS A 93 0.01 -1.12 6.88
C LYS A 93 -0.01 -2.20 5.80
N THR A 94 0.12 -3.47 6.17
CA THR A 94 0.13 -4.57 5.21
C THR A 94 -1.19 -4.68 4.45
N PHE A 95 -2.34 -4.43 5.08
CA PHE A 95 -3.62 -4.39 4.39
C PHE A 95 -3.64 -3.35 3.27
N TYR A 96 -3.29 -2.10 3.58
CA TYR A 96 -3.48 -0.99 2.64
C TYR A 96 -2.26 -0.75 1.74
N ALA A 97 -1.05 -0.73 2.30
CA ALA A 97 0.16 -0.35 1.58
C ALA A 97 0.84 -1.51 0.86
N ASP A 98 0.63 -2.76 1.30
CA ASP A 98 1.29 -3.90 0.69
C ASP A 98 0.31 -4.80 -0.10
N ALA A 99 -0.93 -5.03 0.39
CA ALA A 99 -1.89 -5.90 -0.27
C ALA A 99 -2.86 -5.13 -1.18
N LEU A 100 -3.76 -4.34 -0.62
CA LEU A 100 -4.85 -3.71 -1.37
C LEU A 100 -4.37 -2.80 -2.50
N ILE A 101 -3.30 -2.03 -2.30
CA ILE A 101 -2.77 -1.14 -3.34
C ILE A 101 -2.23 -1.94 -4.53
N ASN A 102 -1.50 -3.03 -4.30
CA ASN A 102 -0.97 -3.88 -5.37
C ASN A 102 -2.07 -4.67 -6.07
N GLN A 103 -3.10 -5.10 -5.35
CA GLN A 103 -4.28 -5.76 -5.93
C GLN A 103 -5.08 -4.80 -6.81
N GLN A 104 -5.26 -3.55 -6.38
CA GLN A 104 -5.91 -2.52 -7.18
C GLN A 104 -5.09 -2.19 -8.43
N GLU A 105 -3.77 -2.05 -8.30
CA GLU A 105 -2.89 -1.80 -9.43
C GLU A 105 -2.87 -2.98 -10.41
N LEU A 106 -2.93 -4.21 -9.90
CA LEU A 106 -3.06 -5.39 -10.76
C LEU A 106 -4.37 -5.37 -11.56
N ILE A 107 -5.49 -4.92 -10.97
CA ILE A 107 -6.76 -4.75 -11.68
C ILE A 107 -6.59 -3.72 -12.80
N ASN A 108 -5.93 -2.59 -12.51
CA ASN A 108 -5.71 -1.49 -13.45
C ASN A 108 -4.83 -1.92 -14.63
N VAL A 109 -3.66 -2.50 -14.34
CA VAL A 109 -2.68 -2.95 -15.36
C VAL A 109 -3.21 -4.12 -16.19
N ALA A 110 -3.95 -5.05 -15.59
CA ALA A 110 -4.55 -6.17 -16.31
C ALA A 110 -5.62 -5.70 -17.32
N GLY A 111 -6.40 -4.68 -16.96
CA GLY A 111 -7.43 -4.11 -17.82
C GLY A 111 -8.39 -5.15 -18.39
N ASN A 112 -8.80 -4.97 -19.64
CA ASN A 112 -9.63 -5.93 -20.37
C ASN A 112 -8.81 -6.97 -21.14
N GLU A 113 -7.52 -6.71 -21.36
CA GLU A 113 -6.65 -7.57 -22.18
C GLU A 113 -6.20 -8.81 -21.42
N ASN A 114 -6.13 -8.72 -20.08
CA ASN A 114 -5.72 -9.82 -19.22
C ASN A 114 -6.81 -10.20 -18.19
N PRO A 115 -7.96 -10.75 -18.66
CA PRO A 115 -9.14 -10.96 -17.81
C PRO A 115 -8.89 -11.95 -16.65
N TYR A 116 -7.99 -12.90 -16.81
CA TYR A 116 -7.65 -13.86 -15.74
C TYR A 116 -6.91 -13.17 -14.58
N TYR A 117 -5.90 -12.35 -14.89
CA TYR A 117 -5.21 -11.56 -13.85
C TYR A 117 -6.15 -10.61 -13.13
N ARG A 118 -7.02 -9.92 -13.89
CA ARG A 118 -8.03 -9.04 -13.33
C ARG A 118 -9.02 -9.78 -12.42
N GLY A 119 -9.49 -10.95 -12.82
CA GLY A 119 -10.39 -11.77 -12.02
C GLY A 119 -9.75 -12.27 -10.73
N ILE A 120 -8.51 -12.77 -10.80
CA ILE A 120 -7.75 -13.19 -9.62
C ILE A 120 -7.53 -12.00 -8.68
N ALA A 121 -7.14 -10.84 -9.21
CA ALA A 121 -6.90 -9.63 -8.41
C ALA A 121 -8.17 -9.18 -7.65
N LYS A 122 -9.34 -9.23 -8.27
CA LYS A 122 -10.61 -8.94 -7.62
C LYS A 122 -10.90 -9.91 -6.48
N VAL A 123 -10.72 -11.21 -6.70
CA VAL A 123 -10.90 -12.22 -5.64
C VAL A 123 -9.96 -11.95 -4.46
N LEU A 124 -8.66 -11.70 -4.74
CA LEU A 124 -7.68 -11.38 -3.70
C LEU A 124 -8.08 -10.10 -2.93
N LYS A 125 -8.53 -9.07 -3.64
CA LYS A 125 -8.99 -7.81 -3.03
C LYS A 125 -10.20 -8.04 -2.13
N CYS A 126 -11.19 -8.79 -2.58
CA CYS A 126 -12.36 -9.16 -1.77
C CYS A 126 -11.96 -9.92 -0.50
N MET A 127 -11.05 -10.89 -0.63
CA MET A 127 -10.54 -11.63 0.52
C MET A 127 -9.78 -10.74 1.49
N THR A 128 -8.95 -9.84 0.99
CA THR A 128 -8.14 -8.94 1.81
C THR A 128 -9.02 -7.95 2.57
N ILE A 129 -9.96 -7.27 1.91
CA ILE A 129 -10.84 -6.31 2.58
C ILE A 129 -11.85 -6.99 3.50
N GLY A 130 -12.32 -8.19 3.14
CA GLY A 130 -13.16 -9.01 4.00
C GLY A 130 -12.45 -9.34 5.31
N LEU A 131 -11.18 -9.79 5.26
CA LEU A 131 -10.39 -10.02 6.45
C LEU A 131 -10.17 -8.74 7.27
N ALA A 132 -9.94 -7.59 6.60
CA ALA A 132 -9.75 -6.31 7.29
C ALA A 132 -11.01 -5.92 8.08
N THR A 133 -12.20 -6.00 7.46
CA THR A 133 -13.45 -5.66 8.14
C THR A 133 -13.85 -6.68 9.22
N ASP A 134 -13.46 -7.96 9.09
CA ASP A 134 -13.65 -8.96 10.14
C ASP A 134 -12.83 -8.66 11.40
N PHE A 135 -11.62 -8.09 11.24
CA PHE A 135 -10.74 -7.74 12.36
C PHE A 135 -11.06 -6.39 12.99
N TYR A 136 -11.41 -5.39 12.17
CA TYR A 136 -11.50 -4.00 12.60
C TYR A 136 -12.92 -3.43 12.57
N GLY A 137 -13.89 -4.15 11.99
CA GLY A 137 -15.23 -3.63 11.76
C GLY A 137 -15.27 -2.67 10.58
N ASP A 138 -15.72 -1.45 10.82
CA ASP A 138 -15.75 -0.40 9.80
C ASP A 138 -14.32 -0.01 9.40
N VAL A 139 -14.05 0.06 8.10
CA VAL A 139 -12.71 0.39 7.54
C VAL A 139 -12.85 1.23 6.27
N PRO A 140 -11.83 2.01 5.87
CA PRO A 140 -11.83 2.71 4.59
C PRO A 140 -11.87 1.72 3.42
N TYR A 141 -12.85 1.85 2.53
CA TYR A 141 -12.99 0.99 1.35
C TYR A 141 -13.36 1.77 0.09
N SER A 142 -14.52 2.43 0.06
CA SER A 142 -15.05 3.11 -1.15
C SER A 142 -14.19 4.28 -1.63
N GLN A 143 -13.53 4.97 -0.70
CA GLN A 143 -12.63 6.10 -0.97
C GLN A 143 -11.16 5.75 -0.72
N ALA A 144 -10.86 4.49 -0.43
CA ALA A 144 -9.49 4.05 -0.20
C ALA A 144 -8.68 3.92 -1.50
N LEU A 145 -7.35 3.92 -1.39
CA LEU A 145 -6.40 3.71 -2.49
C LEU A 145 -6.37 4.81 -3.56
N LEU A 146 -6.96 5.97 -3.30
CA LEU A 146 -7.02 7.12 -4.20
C LEU A 146 -5.98 8.21 -3.86
N GLY A 147 -4.99 7.92 -3.04
CA GLY A 147 -4.02 8.89 -2.53
C GLY A 147 -3.26 9.67 -3.61
N LEU A 148 -3.11 9.11 -4.82
CA LEU A 148 -2.49 9.80 -5.96
C LEU A 148 -3.36 10.93 -6.53
N GLU A 149 -4.66 10.93 -6.27
CA GLU A 149 -5.57 11.99 -6.71
C GLU A 149 -5.38 13.29 -5.94
N ALA A 150 -4.67 13.25 -4.80
CA ALA A 150 -4.34 14.38 -3.94
C ALA A 150 -5.55 15.26 -3.52
N THR A 151 -6.76 14.70 -3.54
CA THR A 151 -7.95 15.33 -3.00
C THR A 151 -8.05 15.14 -1.50
N GLU A 152 -8.78 16.01 -0.80
CA GLU A 152 -8.96 15.87 0.65
C GLU A 152 -9.63 14.53 1.02
N ALA A 153 -10.62 14.10 0.25
CA ALA A 153 -11.30 12.82 0.44
C ALA A 153 -10.36 11.62 0.19
N ALA A 154 -9.45 11.73 -0.79
CA ALA A 154 -8.48 10.69 -1.09
C ALA A 154 -7.39 10.56 0.00
N LEU A 155 -7.04 11.68 0.64
CA LEU A 155 -6.04 11.73 1.73
C LEU A 155 -6.66 11.36 3.09
N ASN A 156 -7.96 11.60 3.28
CA ASN A 156 -8.71 11.31 4.50
C ASN A 156 -9.98 10.51 4.16
N PRO A 157 -9.85 9.26 3.70
CA PRO A 157 -10.98 8.45 3.28
C PRO A 157 -11.94 8.19 4.44
N ALA A 158 -13.24 8.25 4.15
CA ALA A 158 -14.26 7.87 5.12
C ALA A 158 -14.21 6.37 5.43
N TYR A 159 -14.64 6.01 6.64
CA TYR A 159 -14.85 4.61 7.03
C TYR A 159 -16.19 4.14 6.51
N ASP A 160 -16.19 3.06 5.76
CA ASP A 160 -17.40 2.37 5.33
C ASP A 160 -17.83 1.35 6.38
N SER A 161 -19.12 1.16 6.55
CA SER A 161 -19.62 0.14 7.48
C SER A 161 -19.31 -1.27 6.99
N GLN A 162 -19.06 -2.19 7.92
CA GLN A 162 -18.84 -3.60 7.60
C GLN A 162 -19.95 -4.16 6.71
N GLU A 163 -21.21 -3.85 7.01
CA GLU A 163 -22.38 -4.29 6.22
C GLU A 163 -22.27 -3.82 4.76
N SER A 164 -21.91 -2.54 4.53
CA SER A 164 -21.77 -1.99 3.17
C SER A 164 -20.59 -2.59 2.42
N ILE A 165 -19.49 -2.87 3.10
CA ILE A 165 -18.31 -3.53 2.53
C ILE A 165 -18.68 -4.95 2.10
N ILE A 166 -19.30 -5.75 2.97
CA ILE A 166 -19.72 -7.13 2.66
C ILE A 166 -20.70 -7.15 1.48
N ALA A 167 -21.68 -6.24 1.45
CA ALA A 167 -22.60 -6.15 0.31
C ALA A 167 -21.86 -5.80 -1.00
N SER A 168 -20.87 -4.91 -0.94
CA SER A 168 -20.10 -4.51 -2.10
C SER A 168 -19.23 -5.64 -2.67
N ILE A 169 -18.50 -6.35 -1.83
CA ILE A 169 -17.63 -7.46 -2.28
C ILE A 169 -18.40 -8.66 -2.82
N GLN A 170 -19.68 -8.84 -2.43
CA GLN A 170 -20.54 -9.88 -3.00
C GLN A 170 -21.01 -9.54 -4.42
N SER A 171 -20.93 -8.28 -4.83
CA SER A 171 -21.36 -7.80 -6.15
C SER A 171 -20.20 -7.64 -7.16
N GLU A 172 -18.93 -7.72 -6.72
CA GLU A 172 -17.74 -7.61 -7.58
C GLU A 172 -17.42 -8.91 -8.33
#